data_cbb7b3f88f3636fa52dbe2157629f5d3
#
_entry.id   cbb7b3f88f3636fa52dbe2157629f5d3
#
_cell.length_a   1.000
_cell.length_b   1.000
_cell.length_c   1.000
_cell.angle_alpha   90.00
_cell.angle_beta   90.00
_cell.angle_gamma   90.00
#
_symmetry.space_group_name_H-M   'P 1'
#
loop_
_entity.id
_entity.type
_entity.pdbx_description
1 polymer ?
#
loop_
_entity_poly.entity_id
_entity_poly.type
_entity_poly.pdbx_seq_one_letter_code
_entity_poly.pdbx_strand_id
1 'polypeptide(L)'
;MAPNPEVTRRRLVTAAEQLFAERGIEGVSLREINAAAGMRNATALQYHFHDRAGLVQAILAKHTPMVDTARHALLDAYVVTGRDDLRQLAAALVRPSAEKLRDADGGRPYLRIHAQVLNRPEASFADDDGRRDSIHRWRVLVGPLLPDAAVRRLHHRFTALRVSATELARRAAASPRRDDQLFVSHLTDLVAALLAAEISPETAALLTARSAVAPR
;
A
#
# COMPACT_ATOMS: atom_id res chain seq x y z
N MET A 1 -36.35 13.71 9.33
CA MET A 1 -35.10 13.67 10.12
C MET A 1 -33.93 13.75 9.17
N ALA A 2 -33.05 14.74 9.29
CA ALA A 2 -31.86 14.82 8.45
C ALA A 2 -30.97 13.61 8.72
N PRO A 3 -30.38 12.99 7.68
CA PRO A 3 -29.48 11.85 7.85
C PRO A 3 -28.28 12.28 8.70
N ASN A 4 -27.89 11.42 9.65
CA ASN A 4 -26.68 11.66 10.44
C ASN A 4 -25.47 11.79 9.48
N PRO A 5 -24.69 12.89 9.52
CA PRO A 5 -23.56 13.12 8.63
C PRO A 5 -22.55 11.97 8.63
N GLU A 6 -22.29 11.34 9.77
CA GLU A 6 -21.36 10.23 9.91
C GLU A 6 -21.88 8.95 9.22
N VAL A 7 -23.18 8.70 9.30
CA VAL A 7 -23.82 7.58 8.58
C VAL A 7 -23.73 7.79 7.07
N THR A 8 -23.96 9.01 6.62
CA THR A 8 -23.83 9.39 5.20
C THR A 8 -22.40 9.21 4.72
N ARG A 9 -21.42 9.72 5.46
CA ARG A 9 -20.00 9.58 5.17
C ARG A 9 -19.59 8.11 5.02
N ARG A 10 -19.98 7.25 5.96
CA ARG A 10 -19.70 5.81 5.93
C ARG A 10 -20.28 5.12 4.70
N ARG A 11 -21.54 5.41 4.36
CA ARG A 11 -22.19 4.86 3.16
C ARG A 11 -21.45 5.24 1.88
N LEU A 12 -21.01 6.49 1.76
CA LEU A 12 -20.24 6.96 0.61
C LEU A 12 -18.88 6.24 0.52
N VAL A 13 -18.16 6.08 1.63
CA VAL A 13 -16.89 5.33 1.67
C VAL A 13 -17.12 3.88 1.25
N THR A 14 -18.10 3.18 1.82
CA THR A 14 -18.38 1.78 1.47
C THR A 14 -18.74 1.61 -0.01
N ALA A 15 -19.60 2.49 -0.56
CA ALA A 15 -19.95 2.44 -1.97
C ALA A 15 -18.73 2.69 -2.88
N ALA A 16 -17.88 3.65 -2.51
CA ALA A 16 -16.66 3.95 -3.25
C ALA A 16 -15.65 2.81 -3.18
N GLU A 17 -15.46 2.18 -2.02
CA GLU A 17 -14.59 1.00 -1.87
C GLU A 17 -14.95 -0.10 -2.87
N GLN A 18 -16.23 -0.44 -2.98
CA GLN A 18 -16.68 -1.48 -3.89
C GLN A 18 -16.45 -1.07 -5.35
N LEU A 19 -16.94 0.09 -5.74
CA LEU A 19 -16.87 0.55 -7.13
C LEU A 19 -15.43 0.76 -7.60
N PHE A 20 -14.57 1.40 -6.80
CA PHE A 20 -13.16 1.59 -7.13
C PHE A 20 -12.39 0.28 -7.21
N ALA A 21 -12.70 -0.68 -6.34
CA ALA A 21 -12.10 -1.99 -6.41
C ALA A 21 -12.51 -2.75 -7.68
N GLU A 22 -13.75 -2.66 -8.09
CA GLU A 22 -14.27 -3.39 -9.26
C GLU A 22 -13.83 -2.77 -10.60
N ARG A 23 -13.89 -1.45 -10.71
CA ARG A 23 -13.77 -0.72 -11.97
C ARG A 23 -12.58 0.21 -12.07
N GLY A 24 -11.77 0.28 -11.03
CA GLY A 24 -10.64 1.22 -10.92
C GLY A 24 -11.06 2.61 -10.44
N ILE A 25 -10.09 3.32 -9.81
CA ILE A 25 -10.34 4.65 -9.24
C ILE A 25 -10.82 5.64 -10.31
N GLU A 26 -10.22 5.61 -11.49
CA GLU A 26 -10.54 6.55 -12.57
C GLU A 26 -11.78 6.13 -13.39
N GLY A 27 -12.16 4.83 -13.35
CA GLY A 27 -13.28 4.28 -14.10
C GLY A 27 -14.66 4.53 -13.50
N VAL A 28 -14.76 5.24 -12.37
CA VAL A 28 -16.02 5.47 -11.63
C VAL A 28 -16.27 6.97 -11.45
N SER A 29 -17.46 7.43 -11.80
CA SER A 29 -17.88 8.82 -11.55
C SER A 29 -18.36 9.03 -10.11
N LEU A 30 -18.23 10.26 -9.60
CA LEU A 30 -18.75 10.64 -8.27
C LEU A 30 -20.30 10.52 -8.21
N ARG A 31 -20.98 10.64 -9.35
CA ARG A 31 -22.44 10.46 -9.44
C ARG A 31 -22.84 9.00 -9.21
N GLU A 32 -22.10 8.06 -9.77
CA GLU A 32 -22.34 6.61 -9.56
C GLU A 32 -22.12 6.23 -8.10
N ILE A 33 -21.10 6.80 -7.46
CA ILE A 33 -20.85 6.57 -6.02
C ILE A 33 -22.00 7.11 -5.18
N ASN A 34 -22.48 8.33 -5.45
CA ASN A 34 -23.65 8.90 -4.77
C ASN A 34 -24.89 8.01 -4.94
N ALA A 35 -25.15 7.55 -6.16
CA ALA A 35 -26.28 6.67 -6.45
C ALA A 35 -26.18 5.34 -5.71
N ALA A 36 -25.01 4.69 -5.73
CA ALA A 36 -24.75 3.44 -5.04
C ALA A 36 -24.87 3.57 -3.51
N ALA A 37 -24.49 4.74 -2.96
CA ALA A 37 -24.67 5.05 -1.53
C ALA A 37 -26.12 5.40 -1.14
N GLY A 38 -27.05 5.43 -2.09
CA GLY A 38 -28.45 5.80 -1.88
C GLY A 38 -28.65 7.28 -1.56
N MET A 39 -27.73 8.14 -2.03
CA MET A 39 -27.83 9.58 -1.81
C MET A 39 -28.71 10.23 -2.85
N ARG A 40 -29.74 10.97 -2.39
CA ARG A 40 -30.63 11.77 -3.27
C ARG A 40 -29.96 13.08 -3.72
N ASN A 41 -29.06 13.61 -2.89
CA ASN A 41 -28.36 14.86 -3.18
C ASN A 41 -27.02 14.57 -3.86
N ALA A 42 -26.85 15.06 -5.08
CA ALA A 42 -25.60 14.90 -5.86
C ALA A 42 -24.38 15.61 -5.21
N THR A 43 -24.61 16.57 -4.31
CA THR A 43 -23.55 17.33 -3.63
C THR A 43 -23.05 16.68 -2.34
N ALA A 44 -23.69 15.59 -1.87
CA ALA A 44 -23.34 14.95 -0.60
C ALA A 44 -21.87 14.52 -0.57
N LEU A 45 -21.38 13.89 -1.63
CA LEU A 45 -19.97 13.48 -1.74
C LEU A 45 -19.03 14.67 -1.70
N GLN A 46 -19.34 15.73 -2.45
CA GLN A 46 -18.54 16.94 -2.51
C GLN A 46 -18.46 17.66 -1.16
N TYR A 47 -19.54 17.65 -0.39
CA TYR A 47 -19.58 18.16 0.95
C TYR A 47 -18.65 17.40 1.93
N HIS A 48 -18.62 16.05 1.83
CA HIS A 48 -17.85 15.21 2.77
C HIS A 48 -16.39 15.01 2.37
N PHE A 49 -16.06 15.04 1.07
CA PHE A 49 -14.74 14.60 0.56
C PHE A 49 -14.13 15.56 -0.47
N HIS A 50 -14.82 16.62 -0.86
CA HIS A 50 -14.46 17.58 -1.89
C HIS A 50 -14.37 16.96 -3.29
N ASP A 51 -13.50 15.96 -3.47
CA ASP A 51 -13.23 15.32 -4.75
C ASP A 51 -12.95 13.81 -4.60
N ARG A 52 -12.53 13.20 -5.70
CA ARG A 52 -12.13 11.79 -5.77
C ARG A 52 -10.91 11.50 -4.90
N ALA A 53 -9.92 12.39 -4.88
CA ALA A 53 -8.70 12.21 -4.10
C ALA A 53 -9.01 12.19 -2.60
N GLY A 54 -9.84 13.11 -2.11
CA GLY A 54 -10.30 13.13 -0.72
C GLY A 54 -11.06 11.85 -0.34
N LEU A 55 -11.84 11.29 -1.26
CA LEU A 55 -12.53 10.03 -1.03
C LEU A 55 -11.56 8.84 -0.97
N VAL A 56 -10.56 8.78 -1.85
CA VAL A 56 -9.49 7.77 -1.80
C VAL A 56 -8.73 7.89 -0.48
N GLN A 57 -8.37 9.10 -0.04
CA GLN A 57 -7.72 9.31 1.25
C GLN A 57 -8.58 8.83 2.42
N ALA A 58 -9.88 9.05 2.38
CA ALA A 58 -10.80 8.57 3.42
C ALA A 58 -10.87 7.04 3.48
N ILE A 59 -10.82 6.36 2.32
CA ILE A 59 -10.73 4.90 2.24
C ILE A 59 -9.40 4.41 2.85
N LEU A 60 -8.28 5.01 2.46
CA LEU A 60 -6.98 4.64 3.02
C LEU A 60 -6.96 4.86 4.54
N ALA A 61 -7.44 6.01 5.01
CA ALA A 61 -7.48 6.36 6.44
C ALA A 61 -8.33 5.40 7.28
N LYS A 62 -9.34 4.75 6.70
CA LYS A 62 -10.14 3.72 7.37
C LYS A 62 -9.32 2.48 7.74
N HIS A 63 -8.38 2.07 6.88
CA HIS A 63 -7.67 0.79 7.00
C HIS A 63 -6.24 0.93 7.52
N THR A 64 -5.55 2.03 7.18
CA THR A 64 -4.14 2.26 7.50
C THR A 64 -3.81 2.12 9.00
N PRO A 65 -4.60 2.62 9.96
CA PRO A 65 -4.23 2.54 11.38
C PRO A 65 -4.04 1.11 11.88
N MET A 66 -4.88 0.17 11.44
CA MET A 66 -4.74 -1.25 11.81
C MET A 66 -3.49 -1.88 11.20
N VAL A 67 -3.22 -1.58 9.92
CA VAL A 67 -2.03 -2.06 9.21
C VAL A 67 -0.76 -1.50 9.85
N ASP A 68 -0.75 -0.21 10.21
CA ASP A 68 0.37 0.44 10.87
C ASP A 68 0.65 -0.16 12.26
N THR A 69 -0.39 -0.34 13.07
CA THR A 69 -0.24 -0.96 14.40
C THR A 69 0.37 -2.36 14.29
N ALA A 70 -0.15 -3.20 13.40
CA ALA A 70 0.37 -4.54 13.20
C ALA A 70 1.82 -4.54 12.66
N ARG A 71 2.17 -3.60 11.78
CA ARG A 71 3.53 -3.46 11.26
C ARG A 71 4.49 -2.99 12.36
N HIS A 72 4.12 -2.00 13.16
CA HIS A 72 4.93 -1.55 14.29
C HIS A 72 5.26 -2.71 15.24
N ALA A 73 4.28 -3.55 15.58
CA ALA A 73 4.50 -4.71 16.45
C ALA A 73 5.53 -5.69 15.87
N LEU A 74 5.49 -5.96 14.55
CA LEU A 74 6.49 -6.82 13.90
C LEU A 74 7.88 -6.17 13.85
N LEU A 75 7.94 -4.84 13.65
CA LEU A 75 9.21 -4.10 13.67
C LEU A 75 9.79 -4.01 15.08
N ASP A 76 8.97 -3.94 16.13
CA ASP A 76 9.41 -4.02 17.52
C ASP A 76 10.03 -5.39 17.80
N ALA A 77 9.37 -6.46 17.40
CA ALA A 77 9.90 -7.81 17.53
C ALA A 77 11.25 -7.99 16.79
N TYR A 78 11.36 -7.44 15.56
CA TYR A 78 12.61 -7.44 14.80
C TYR A 78 13.75 -6.75 15.58
N VAL A 79 13.52 -5.55 16.10
CA VAL A 79 14.54 -4.78 16.84
C VAL A 79 15.01 -5.55 18.08
N VAL A 80 14.10 -6.24 18.79
CA VAL A 80 14.43 -7.05 19.96
C VAL A 80 15.32 -8.26 19.61
N THR A 81 15.15 -8.85 18.42
CA THR A 81 15.98 -10.01 18.01
C THR A 81 17.44 -9.62 17.76
N GLY A 82 17.72 -8.37 17.37
CA GLY A 82 19.05 -7.86 17.07
C GLY A 82 19.74 -8.59 15.90
N ARG A 83 19.00 -9.29 15.05
CA ARG A 83 19.53 -10.03 13.90
C ARG A 83 19.15 -9.34 12.61
N ASP A 84 20.12 -9.22 11.70
CA ASP A 84 19.91 -8.69 10.34
C ASP A 84 19.20 -9.74 9.48
N ASP A 85 17.87 -9.76 9.57
CA ASP A 85 17.01 -10.72 8.87
C ASP A 85 16.03 -10.00 7.92
N LEU A 86 16.39 -9.95 6.63
CA LEU A 86 15.56 -9.36 5.60
C LEU A 86 14.19 -10.05 5.47
N ARG A 87 14.08 -11.35 5.81
CA ARG A 87 12.81 -12.06 5.79
C ARG A 87 11.85 -11.56 6.86
N GLN A 88 12.35 -11.20 8.04
CA GLN A 88 11.53 -10.58 9.08
C GLN A 88 11.02 -9.19 8.64
N LEU A 89 11.89 -8.40 8.01
CA LEU A 89 11.48 -7.09 7.46
C LEU A 89 10.51 -7.23 6.28
N ALA A 90 10.69 -8.23 5.42
CA ALA A 90 9.71 -8.55 4.38
C ALA A 90 8.36 -8.99 4.99
N ALA A 91 8.39 -9.79 6.06
CA ALA A 91 7.18 -10.19 6.79
C ALA A 91 6.47 -8.98 7.40
N ALA A 92 7.20 -8.00 7.94
CA ALA A 92 6.63 -6.77 8.46
C ALA A 92 5.99 -5.90 7.37
N LEU A 93 6.45 -6.02 6.11
CA LEU A 93 5.81 -5.36 4.97
C LEU A 93 4.54 -6.08 4.51
N VAL A 94 4.59 -7.41 4.38
CA VAL A 94 3.54 -8.25 3.77
C VAL A 94 2.40 -8.57 4.73
N ARG A 95 2.70 -9.11 5.92
CA ARG A 95 1.70 -9.70 6.82
C ARG A 95 0.63 -8.73 7.30
N PRO A 96 0.93 -7.50 7.74
CA PRO A 96 -0.10 -6.57 8.20
C PRO A 96 -1.13 -6.23 7.13
N SER A 97 -0.69 -6.07 5.89
CA SER A 97 -1.58 -5.85 4.76
C SER A 97 -2.36 -7.11 4.37
N ALA A 98 -1.75 -8.30 4.51
CA ALA A 98 -2.40 -9.58 4.20
C ALA A 98 -3.59 -9.88 5.12
N GLU A 99 -3.60 -9.39 6.36
CA GLU A 99 -4.75 -9.52 7.28
C GLU A 99 -6.04 -8.91 6.67
N LYS A 100 -5.91 -7.93 5.79
CA LYS A 100 -7.04 -7.34 5.06
C LYS A 100 -7.73 -8.31 4.09
N LEU A 101 -7.12 -9.44 3.73
CA LEU A 101 -7.78 -10.49 2.95
C LEU A 101 -8.99 -11.11 3.68
N ARG A 102 -8.97 -11.08 5.03
CA ARG A 102 -10.01 -11.62 5.91
C ARG A 102 -10.91 -10.54 6.52
N ASP A 103 -10.58 -9.28 6.35
CA ASP A 103 -11.36 -8.16 6.87
C ASP A 103 -12.64 -7.98 6.06
N ALA A 104 -13.78 -8.30 6.70
CA ALA A 104 -15.09 -8.21 6.08
C ALA A 104 -15.56 -6.75 5.84
N ASP A 105 -14.97 -5.78 6.55
CA ASP A 105 -15.29 -4.35 6.40
C ASP A 105 -14.42 -3.67 5.33
N GLY A 106 -14.48 -4.20 4.09
CA GLY A 106 -13.84 -3.55 2.94
C GLY A 106 -12.34 -3.86 2.77
N GLY A 107 -11.79 -4.84 3.48
CA GLY A 107 -10.37 -5.14 3.41
C GLY A 107 -9.88 -5.55 2.02
N ARG A 108 -10.62 -6.42 1.31
CA ARG A 108 -10.26 -6.84 -0.06
C ARG A 108 -10.37 -5.69 -1.08
N PRO A 109 -11.44 -4.88 -1.10
CA PRO A 109 -11.51 -3.63 -1.85
C PRO A 109 -10.33 -2.69 -1.55
N TYR A 110 -10.02 -2.47 -0.27
CA TYR A 110 -8.88 -1.64 0.15
C TYR A 110 -7.56 -2.11 -0.48
N LEU A 111 -7.24 -3.41 -0.46
CA LEU A 111 -6.00 -3.93 -1.05
C LEU A 111 -5.91 -3.61 -2.55
N ARG A 112 -7.02 -3.70 -3.27
CA ARG A 112 -7.07 -3.38 -4.71
C ARG A 112 -6.89 -1.89 -4.97
N ILE A 113 -7.49 -1.02 -4.15
CA ILE A 113 -7.36 0.43 -4.23
C ILE A 113 -5.92 0.86 -3.84
N HIS A 114 -5.38 0.31 -2.75
CA HIS A 114 -4.03 0.60 -2.29
C HIS A 114 -2.97 0.28 -3.36
N ALA A 115 -3.09 -0.86 -4.03
CA ALA A 115 -2.20 -1.19 -5.13
C ALA A 115 -2.32 -0.22 -6.32
N GLN A 116 -3.53 0.25 -6.66
CA GLN A 116 -3.71 1.25 -7.71
C GLN A 116 -3.01 2.57 -7.35
N VAL A 117 -3.11 3.02 -6.11
CA VAL A 117 -2.44 4.24 -5.63
C VAL A 117 -0.92 4.10 -5.70
N LEU A 118 -0.36 2.98 -5.23
CA LEU A 118 1.09 2.73 -5.26
C LEU A 118 1.66 2.52 -6.67
N ASN A 119 0.83 2.13 -7.63
CA ASN A 119 1.26 1.93 -9.01
C ASN A 119 1.06 3.17 -9.92
N ARG A 120 0.62 4.30 -9.38
CA ARG A 120 0.60 5.57 -10.13
C ARG A 120 2.02 5.97 -10.51
N PRO A 121 2.21 6.61 -11.69
CA PRO A 121 3.54 7.04 -12.15
C PRO A 121 4.25 7.99 -11.17
N GLU A 122 3.50 8.87 -10.53
CA GLU A 122 3.96 9.86 -9.54
C GLU A 122 4.21 9.26 -8.14
N ALA A 123 3.75 8.03 -7.87
CA ALA A 123 3.91 7.42 -6.56
C ALA A 123 5.38 7.17 -6.23
N SER A 124 5.83 7.69 -5.11
CA SER A 124 7.20 7.55 -4.62
C SER A 124 7.24 7.63 -3.09
N PHE A 125 8.41 7.38 -2.51
CA PHE A 125 8.65 7.70 -1.11
C PHE A 125 9.00 9.19 -0.88
N ALA A 126 9.14 9.99 -1.95
CA ALA A 126 9.50 11.40 -1.83
C ALA A 126 8.37 12.25 -1.22
N ASP A 127 7.12 11.77 -1.33
CA ASP A 127 5.93 12.42 -0.75
C ASP A 127 5.77 12.14 0.75
N ASP A 128 6.86 11.76 1.41
CA ASP A 128 6.92 11.51 2.85
C ASP A 128 6.99 12.85 3.60
N ASP A 129 5.85 13.50 3.75
CA ASP A 129 5.62 14.79 4.43
C ASP A 129 6.00 14.77 5.93
N GLY A 130 7.10 14.12 6.28
CA GLY A 130 7.55 13.96 7.67
C GLY A 130 6.68 12.99 8.47
N ARG A 131 5.84 12.19 7.81
CA ARG A 131 5.06 11.15 8.46
C ARG A 131 6.00 10.10 9.05
N ARG A 132 5.97 9.99 10.36
CA ARG A 132 6.67 8.92 11.10
C ARG A 132 5.78 7.67 11.21
N ASP A 133 5.20 7.23 10.07
CA ASP A 133 4.38 6.04 10.01
C ASP A 133 5.22 4.74 10.04
N SER A 134 4.53 3.62 10.03
CA SER A 134 5.19 2.32 10.09
C SER A 134 6.02 2.01 8.83
N ILE A 135 5.69 2.57 7.68
CA ILE A 135 6.45 2.43 6.42
C ILE A 135 7.75 3.24 6.50
N HIS A 136 7.72 4.45 7.05
CA HIS A 136 8.95 5.21 7.30
C HIS A 136 9.90 4.43 8.21
N ARG A 137 9.41 3.93 9.34
CA ARG A 137 10.21 3.10 10.25
C ARG A 137 10.78 1.85 9.57
N TRP A 138 9.97 1.15 8.77
CA TRP A 138 10.43 0.01 7.99
C TRP A 138 11.56 0.40 7.03
N ARG A 139 11.46 1.53 6.33
CA ARG A 139 12.49 2.05 5.42
C ARG A 139 13.81 2.33 6.13
N VAL A 140 13.75 2.87 7.35
CA VAL A 140 14.92 3.14 8.19
C VAL A 140 15.62 1.85 8.58
N LEU A 141 14.87 0.83 8.99
CA LEU A 141 15.41 -0.45 9.44
C LEU A 141 15.98 -1.31 8.29
N VAL A 142 15.33 -1.31 7.13
CA VAL A 142 15.78 -2.12 6.00
C VAL A 142 16.93 -1.47 5.22
N GLY A 143 17.02 -0.13 5.25
CA GLY A 143 18.00 0.62 4.46
C GLY A 143 19.45 0.19 4.65
N PRO A 144 19.97 0.05 5.89
CA PRO A 144 21.34 -0.35 6.15
C PRO A 144 21.70 -1.76 5.66
N LEU A 145 20.72 -2.64 5.46
CA LEU A 145 20.91 -4.01 5.01
C LEU A 145 21.01 -4.12 3.48
N LEU A 146 20.78 -3.03 2.75
CA LEU A 146 20.77 -3.02 1.28
C LEU A 146 21.99 -2.26 0.75
N PRO A 147 22.52 -2.65 -0.44
CA PRO A 147 23.52 -1.86 -1.14
C PRO A 147 23.06 -0.41 -1.36
N ASP A 148 23.94 0.57 -1.22
CA ASP A 148 23.60 2.00 -1.37
C ASP A 148 22.92 2.33 -2.71
N ALA A 149 23.40 1.75 -3.80
CA ALA A 149 22.77 1.90 -5.11
C ALA A 149 21.34 1.32 -5.18
N ALA A 150 21.07 0.21 -4.49
CA ALA A 150 19.73 -0.38 -4.39
C ALA A 150 18.76 0.53 -3.64
N VAL A 151 19.25 1.27 -2.64
CA VAL A 151 18.45 2.22 -1.85
C VAL A 151 18.18 3.51 -2.62
N ARG A 152 19.24 4.13 -3.17
CA ARG A 152 19.17 5.51 -3.69
C ARG A 152 18.81 5.59 -5.18
N ARG A 153 19.26 4.62 -5.98
CA ARG A 153 19.16 4.66 -7.44
C ARG A 153 18.18 3.65 -8.03
N LEU A 154 18.12 2.44 -7.48
CA LEU A 154 17.30 1.34 -7.99
C LEU A 154 15.98 1.15 -7.25
N HIS A 155 15.79 1.86 -6.14
CA HIS A 155 14.54 1.91 -5.39
C HIS A 155 13.97 0.55 -4.96
N HIS A 156 14.83 -0.43 -4.59
CA HIS A 156 14.42 -1.78 -4.19
C HIS A 156 13.32 -1.78 -3.13
N ARG A 157 13.39 -0.86 -2.16
CA ARG A 157 12.37 -0.71 -1.10
C ARG A 157 11.00 -0.36 -1.66
N PHE A 158 10.93 0.57 -2.61
CA PHE A 158 9.67 0.96 -3.23
C PHE A 158 9.14 -0.14 -4.15
N THR A 159 10.04 -0.82 -4.88
CA THR A 159 9.69 -1.99 -5.70
C THR A 159 9.13 -3.11 -4.84
N ALA A 160 9.73 -3.40 -3.67
CA ALA A 160 9.23 -4.39 -2.72
C ALA A 160 7.82 -4.04 -2.21
N LEU A 161 7.56 -2.76 -1.89
CA LEU A 161 6.25 -2.29 -1.49
C LEU A 161 5.21 -2.47 -2.61
N ARG A 162 5.55 -2.07 -3.85
CA ARG A 162 4.65 -2.19 -5.02
C ARG A 162 4.35 -3.64 -5.35
N VAL A 163 5.35 -4.52 -5.36
CA VAL A 163 5.17 -5.95 -5.62
C VAL A 163 4.27 -6.57 -4.55
N SER A 164 4.53 -6.28 -3.27
CA SER A 164 3.70 -6.75 -2.17
C SER A 164 2.24 -6.32 -2.33
N ALA A 165 2.00 -5.04 -2.58
CA ALA A 165 0.65 -4.50 -2.76
C ALA A 165 -0.05 -5.08 -3.99
N THR A 166 0.66 -5.23 -5.12
CA THR A 166 0.09 -5.78 -6.37
C THR A 166 -0.31 -7.24 -6.21
N GLU A 167 0.53 -8.07 -5.59
CA GLU A 167 0.23 -9.48 -5.36
C GLU A 167 -0.92 -9.68 -4.36
N LEU A 168 -0.97 -8.87 -3.31
CA LEU A 168 -2.10 -8.86 -2.37
C LEU A 168 -3.40 -8.42 -3.06
N ALA A 169 -3.35 -7.40 -3.92
CA ALA A 169 -4.51 -6.96 -4.70
C ALA A 169 -5.00 -8.04 -5.67
N ARG A 170 -4.07 -8.73 -6.36
CA ARG A 170 -4.39 -9.87 -7.24
C ARG A 170 -5.05 -11.00 -6.45
N ARG A 171 -4.52 -11.32 -5.26
CA ARG A 171 -5.11 -12.31 -4.36
C ARG A 171 -6.47 -11.86 -3.83
N ALA A 172 -6.65 -10.57 -3.54
CA ALA A 172 -7.93 -10.00 -3.13
C ALA A 172 -8.99 -10.02 -4.22
N ALA A 173 -8.62 -9.95 -5.49
CA ALA A 173 -9.53 -10.05 -6.63
C ALA A 173 -10.02 -11.49 -6.89
N ALA A 174 -9.25 -12.50 -6.49
CA ALA A 174 -9.63 -13.89 -6.62
C ALA A 174 -10.67 -14.31 -5.56
N SER A 175 -11.34 -15.44 -5.75
CA SER A 175 -12.29 -15.98 -4.77
C SER A 175 -11.64 -16.16 -3.39
N PRO A 176 -12.38 -15.89 -2.30
CA PRO A 176 -11.90 -16.15 -0.95
C PRO A 176 -11.48 -17.61 -0.77
N ARG A 177 -10.40 -17.83 -0.05
CA ARG A 177 -9.94 -19.17 0.35
C ARG A 177 -10.14 -19.36 1.85
N ARG A 178 -10.10 -20.62 2.30
CA ARG A 178 -10.20 -20.97 3.71
C ARG A 178 -9.06 -20.33 4.52
N ASP A 179 -7.86 -20.35 3.95
CA ASP A 179 -6.73 -19.61 4.48
C ASP A 179 -5.79 -19.14 3.34
N ASP A 180 -4.95 -18.18 3.65
CA ASP A 180 -3.98 -17.59 2.74
C ASP A 180 -2.52 -17.75 3.25
N GLN A 181 -2.29 -18.64 4.23
CA GLN A 181 -0.99 -18.78 4.90
C GLN A 181 0.15 -19.12 3.94
N LEU A 182 -0.07 -20.11 3.06
CA LEU A 182 0.93 -20.48 2.05
C LEU A 182 1.24 -19.32 1.11
N PHE A 183 0.22 -18.62 0.63
CA PHE A 183 0.37 -17.44 -0.23
C PHE A 183 1.16 -16.33 0.48
N VAL A 184 0.82 -16.00 1.71
CA VAL A 184 1.47 -14.95 2.52
C VAL A 184 2.92 -15.31 2.81
N SER A 185 3.21 -16.59 3.15
CA SER A 185 4.56 -17.06 3.39
C SER A 185 5.42 -16.96 2.13
N HIS A 186 4.90 -17.45 1.00
CA HIS A 186 5.61 -17.39 -0.28
C HIS A 186 5.83 -15.96 -0.78
N LEU A 187 4.83 -15.09 -0.64
CA LEU A 187 4.99 -13.67 -0.98
C LEU A 187 6.07 -13.01 -0.09
N THR A 188 6.14 -13.39 1.18
CA THR A 188 7.20 -12.91 2.08
C THR A 188 8.58 -13.33 1.59
N ASP A 189 8.74 -14.58 1.14
CA ASP A 189 10.00 -15.08 0.58
C ASP A 189 10.41 -14.33 -0.69
N LEU A 190 9.45 -14.08 -1.60
CA LEU A 190 9.69 -13.31 -2.83
C LEU A 190 10.10 -11.87 -2.53
N VAL A 191 9.45 -11.21 -1.58
CA VAL A 191 9.78 -9.84 -1.16
C VAL A 191 11.16 -9.80 -0.49
N ALA A 192 11.51 -10.79 0.33
CA ALA A 192 12.84 -10.90 0.93
C ALA A 192 13.92 -11.07 -0.14
N ALA A 193 13.70 -11.95 -1.13
CA ALA A 193 14.61 -12.16 -2.25
C ALA A 193 14.79 -10.89 -3.10
N LEU A 194 13.70 -10.14 -3.34
CA LEU A 194 13.77 -8.86 -4.06
C LEU A 194 14.62 -7.82 -3.29
N LEU A 195 14.45 -7.73 -1.98
CA LEU A 195 15.27 -6.84 -1.15
C LEU A 195 16.73 -7.25 -1.16
N ALA A 196 17.03 -8.54 -1.14
CA ALA A 196 18.38 -9.11 -1.16
C ALA A 196 19.00 -9.16 -2.57
N ALA A 197 18.28 -8.78 -3.63
CA ALA A 197 18.75 -8.90 -5.01
C ALA A 197 20.09 -8.17 -5.21
N GLU A 198 21.06 -8.90 -5.71
CA GLU A 198 22.37 -8.36 -6.07
C GLU A 198 22.30 -7.47 -7.31
N ILE A 199 23.18 -6.47 -7.35
CA ILE A 199 23.32 -5.59 -8.52
C ILE A 199 24.32 -6.24 -9.46
N SER A 200 23.88 -6.63 -10.66
CA SER A 200 24.75 -7.25 -11.66
C SER A 200 25.88 -6.32 -12.11
N PRO A 201 27.00 -6.86 -12.61
CA PRO A 201 28.09 -6.04 -13.17
C PRO A 201 27.63 -5.08 -14.28
N GLU A 202 26.70 -5.50 -15.11
CA GLU A 202 26.10 -4.66 -16.16
C GLU A 202 25.36 -3.46 -15.56
N THR A 203 24.47 -3.69 -14.58
CA THR A 203 23.74 -2.62 -13.89
C THR A 203 24.69 -1.67 -13.16
N ALA A 204 25.74 -2.20 -12.52
CA ALA A 204 26.76 -1.39 -11.84
C ALA A 204 27.52 -0.49 -12.83
N ALA A 205 27.90 -1.01 -13.99
CA ALA A 205 28.56 -0.24 -15.05
C ALA A 205 27.66 0.89 -15.59
N LEU A 206 26.37 0.62 -15.81
CA LEU A 206 25.40 1.63 -16.26
C LEU A 206 25.17 2.73 -15.21
N LEU A 207 25.13 2.39 -13.92
CA LEU A 207 25.05 3.36 -12.83
C LEU A 207 26.27 4.29 -12.80
N THR A 208 27.47 3.75 -13.00
CA THR A 208 28.73 4.52 -13.05
C THR A 208 28.75 5.47 -14.23
N ALA A 209 28.43 4.99 -15.43
CA ALA A 209 28.37 5.80 -16.65
C ALA A 209 27.37 6.98 -16.50
N ARG A 210 26.21 6.72 -15.92
CA ARG A 210 25.19 7.75 -15.70
C ARG A 210 25.59 8.81 -14.68
N SER A 211 26.39 8.46 -13.68
CA SER A 211 26.93 9.40 -12.70
C SER A 211 28.00 10.31 -13.29
N ALA A 212 28.74 9.87 -14.30
CA ALA A 212 29.73 10.68 -14.99
C ALA A 212 29.14 11.72 -15.96
N VAL A 213 27.88 11.53 -16.39
CA VAL A 213 27.19 12.41 -17.37
C VAL A 213 26.29 13.46 -16.68
N ALA A 214 25.96 13.30 -15.40
CA ALA A 214 25.16 14.27 -14.66
C ALA A 214 25.97 15.56 -14.43
N PRO A 215 25.57 16.74 -14.97
CA PRO A 215 26.26 17.99 -14.68
C PRO A 215 26.15 18.32 -13.19
N ARG A 216 27.24 18.89 -12.66
CA ARG A 216 27.30 19.43 -11.28
C ARG A 216 26.36 20.60 -11.10
#